data_1aa9150dccdccb70ed4d50e5e21cc49e
#
_entry.id   1aa9150dccdccb70ed4d50e5e21cc49e
#
_cell.length_a   1.000
_cell.length_b   1.000
_cell.length_c   1.000
_cell.angle_alpha   90.00
_cell.angle_beta   90.00
_cell.angle_gamma   90.00
#
_symmetry.space_group_name_H-M   'P 1'
#
loop_
_entity.id
_entity.type
_entity.pdbx_description
1 polymer ?
#
loop_
_entity_poly.entity_id
_entity_poly.type
_entity_poly.pdbx_seq_one_letter_code
_entity_poly.pdbx_strand_id
1 'polypeptide(L)'
;MIAKLFLALTAALFVSSTLVAESTKPKMKAVVVHEYGGPEVLKYEDAPRPEPKEDEILVRVIAAGVKPVDGMIRAGMFAKNSKNAFPMVPGYDIAGIVEETGAKIDKYKTGDAVYAYIGLNKGGGYAEYAVATDKEVSQKPKSLSFEEAAAVPLVAETAWQALFDAAKLSAGQTVLIHGGSGGVGTFAIQIAKALGAKVIATASTANQDLLKQLGADVAIDYTKQKFEDIVKDVDVVMDTVGEDTLARSYGVVKKGGFIVSLVARPDRAELEKHGIRGAPMSVVPNSDELAEITKLIDAKKVKVIVSQAFPLSDAVKAQEQAATGHTRGKIVLKVAEAPK
;
A
#
# COMPACT_ATOMS: atom_id res chain seq x y z
N MET A 1 66.81 38.13 50.79
CA MET A 1 65.43 38.05 51.24
C MET A 1 64.55 38.06 49.97
N ILE A 2 64.13 36.88 49.50
CA ILE A 2 63.45 36.73 48.23
C ILE A 2 62.00 36.26 48.53
N ALA A 3 61.03 37.14 48.23
CA ALA A 3 59.62 36.83 48.42
C ALA A 3 59.14 36.00 47.21
N LYS A 4 58.59 34.80 47.45
CA LYS A 4 57.96 33.98 46.45
C LYS A 4 56.45 34.35 46.33
N LEU A 5 56.10 34.84 45.18
CA LEU A 5 54.69 35.10 44.80
C LEU A 5 54.06 33.81 44.26
N PHE A 6 53.03 33.24 44.94
CA PHE A 6 52.24 32.13 44.47
C PHE A 6 51.04 32.70 43.67
N LEU A 7 51.05 32.43 42.38
CA LEU A 7 49.86 32.72 41.49
C LEU A 7 48.98 31.50 41.48
N ALA A 8 47.78 31.56 42.09
CA ALA A 8 46.76 30.53 42.01
C ALA A 8 45.92 30.75 40.74
N LEU A 9 46.05 29.80 39.80
CA LEU A 9 45.23 29.76 38.56
C LEU A 9 43.94 28.98 38.83
N THR A 10 42.85 29.67 39.00
CA THR A 10 41.50 29.08 39.08
C THR A 10 40.98 28.80 37.67
N ALA A 11 40.98 27.52 37.25
CA ALA A 11 40.34 27.08 36.02
C ALA A 11 38.83 27.01 36.24
N ALA A 12 38.11 27.95 35.67
CA ALA A 12 36.63 27.87 35.57
C ALA A 12 36.23 26.86 34.46
N LEU A 13 35.71 25.72 34.85
CA LEU A 13 35.05 24.78 33.93
C LEU A 13 33.73 25.41 33.46
N PHE A 14 33.71 25.91 32.24
CA PHE A 14 32.47 26.19 31.52
C PHE A 14 31.86 24.87 31.09
N VAL A 15 30.86 24.36 31.82
CA VAL A 15 29.97 23.31 31.35
C VAL A 15 29.02 23.94 30.34
N SER A 16 29.33 23.81 29.05
CA SER A 16 28.42 24.17 27.96
C SER A 16 27.30 23.16 27.97
N SER A 17 26.18 23.48 28.62
CA SER A 17 24.92 22.77 28.42
C SER A 17 24.42 23.13 27.02
N THR A 18 24.64 22.23 26.07
CA THR A 18 23.90 22.24 24.78
C THR A 18 22.45 22.03 25.10
N LEU A 19 21.66 23.11 25.22
CA LEU A 19 20.20 23.02 25.08
C LEU A 19 19.94 22.49 23.68
N VAL A 20 19.49 21.25 23.59
CA VAL A 20 18.84 20.74 22.41
C VAL A 20 17.56 21.57 22.28
N ALA A 21 17.53 22.48 21.33
CA ALA A 21 16.35 23.26 21.04
C ALA A 21 15.21 22.28 20.68
N GLU A 22 14.26 22.13 21.57
CA GLU A 22 13.06 21.34 21.32
C GLU A 22 12.38 21.94 20.08
N SER A 23 12.12 21.12 19.06
CA SER A 23 11.51 21.56 17.80
C SER A 23 10.22 22.36 18.10
N THR A 24 10.17 23.61 17.69
CA THR A 24 9.00 24.49 17.85
C THR A 24 7.83 24.10 16.92
N LYS A 25 8.01 23.06 16.09
CA LYS A 25 6.96 22.60 15.17
C LYS A 25 5.78 22.01 15.94
N PRO A 26 4.54 22.24 15.46
CA PRO A 26 3.35 21.58 15.99
C PRO A 26 3.57 20.07 16.03
N LYS A 27 3.12 19.44 17.11
CA LYS A 27 3.18 17.98 17.26
C LYS A 27 1.86 17.35 16.79
N MET A 28 1.94 16.08 16.37
CA MET A 28 0.82 15.23 16.02
C MET A 28 1.01 13.84 16.61
N LYS A 29 -0.06 13.08 16.79
CA LYS A 29 0.04 11.66 17.11
C LYS A 29 0.41 10.86 15.87
N ALA A 30 1.38 9.94 16.02
CA ALA A 30 1.83 9.05 14.96
C ALA A 30 2.30 7.72 15.54
N VAL A 31 2.34 6.70 14.68
CA VAL A 31 3.08 5.47 14.95
C VAL A 31 4.47 5.62 14.35
N VAL A 32 5.48 5.62 15.20
CA VAL A 32 6.87 5.90 14.85
C VAL A 32 7.72 4.64 14.99
N VAL A 33 8.68 4.47 14.10
CA VAL A 33 9.68 3.39 14.12
C VAL A 33 11.06 4.03 14.22
N HIS A 34 11.82 3.67 15.25
CA HIS A 34 13.17 4.21 15.51
C HIS A 34 14.29 3.28 15.02
N GLU A 35 13.97 2.01 14.76
CA GLU A 35 14.89 0.99 14.25
C GLU A 35 14.13 -0.10 13.51
N TYR A 36 14.78 -0.88 12.67
CA TYR A 36 14.17 -2.05 12.06
C TYR A 36 13.90 -3.13 13.09
N GLY A 37 12.78 -3.84 12.97
CA GLY A 37 12.43 -4.90 13.91
C GLY A 37 11.07 -5.54 13.66
N GLY A 38 10.61 -6.32 14.63
CA GLY A 38 9.28 -6.90 14.69
C GLY A 38 8.19 -5.86 15.02
N PRO A 39 6.91 -6.28 15.17
CA PRO A 39 5.80 -5.35 15.47
C PRO A 39 6.02 -4.49 16.73
N GLU A 40 6.83 -4.95 17.66
CA GLU A 40 7.16 -4.26 18.93
C GLU A 40 7.90 -2.93 18.76
N VAL A 41 8.53 -2.68 17.60
CA VAL A 41 9.22 -1.40 17.34
C VAL A 41 8.26 -0.27 16.94
N LEU A 42 6.99 -0.57 16.69
CA LEU A 42 5.95 0.42 16.42
C LEU A 42 5.60 1.15 17.73
N LYS A 43 5.86 2.47 17.80
CA LYS A 43 5.57 3.30 18.96
C LYS A 43 4.52 4.35 18.63
N TYR A 44 3.40 4.33 19.35
CA TYR A 44 2.40 5.39 19.25
C TYR A 44 2.80 6.56 20.15
N GLU A 45 3.26 7.65 19.55
CA GLU A 45 3.87 8.77 20.26
C GLU A 45 3.62 10.12 19.57
N ASP A 46 4.12 11.21 20.17
CA ASP A 46 4.12 12.53 19.56
C ASP A 46 5.26 12.64 18.53
N ALA A 47 4.93 13.04 17.32
CA ALA A 47 5.87 13.32 16.25
C ALA A 47 5.70 14.75 15.70
N PRO A 48 6.73 15.33 15.06
CA PRO A 48 6.56 16.62 14.40
C PRO A 48 5.51 16.55 13.28
N ARG A 49 4.56 17.49 13.26
CA ARG A 49 3.63 17.65 12.14
C ARG A 49 4.42 18.06 10.90
N PRO A 50 4.23 17.39 9.74
CA PRO A 50 4.92 17.79 8.52
C PRO A 50 4.35 19.10 7.97
N GLU A 51 5.18 19.83 7.23
CA GLU A 51 4.81 21.02 6.46
C GLU A 51 4.87 20.68 4.98
N PRO A 52 3.87 21.02 4.16
CA PRO A 52 3.89 20.74 2.73
C PRO A 52 4.91 21.66 2.03
N LYS A 53 5.66 21.10 1.06
CA LYS A 53 6.45 21.89 0.13
C LYS A 53 5.54 22.53 -0.93
N GLU A 54 6.12 23.33 -1.82
CA GLU A 54 5.38 24.03 -2.86
C GLU A 54 4.55 23.11 -3.78
N ASP A 55 4.98 21.86 -3.99
CA ASP A 55 4.37 20.82 -4.81
C ASP A 55 3.69 19.71 -4.00
N GLU A 56 3.47 19.93 -2.71
CA GLU A 56 2.88 18.96 -1.81
C GLU A 56 1.54 19.45 -1.22
N ILE A 57 0.75 18.50 -0.80
CA ILE A 57 -0.55 18.65 -0.15
C ILE A 57 -0.43 18.08 1.25
N LEU A 58 -0.77 18.83 2.27
CA LEU A 58 -0.92 18.34 3.63
C LEU A 58 -2.33 17.80 3.80
N VAL A 59 -2.43 16.51 4.12
CA VAL A 59 -3.69 15.83 4.36
C VAL A 59 -3.84 15.56 5.86
N ARG A 60 -4.94 16.00 6.44
CA ARG A 60 -5.41 15.54 7.75
C ARG A 60 -6.00 14.14 7.56
N VAL A 61 -5.28 13.14 8.04
CA VAL A 61 -5.62 11.72 7.83
C VAL A 61 -6.80 11.33 8.71
N ILE A 62 -7.82 10.73 8.10
CA ILE A 62 -8.97 10.15 8.81
C ILE A 62 -8.78 8.64 8.95
N ALA A 63 -8.26 7.99 7.91
CA ALA A 63 -7.95 6.57 7.94
C ALA A 63 -6.70 6.24 7.12
N ALA A 64 -6.02 5.15 7.48
CA ALA A 64 -4.85 4.62 6.77
C ALA A 64 -4.99 3.12 6.51
N GLY A 65 -4.56 2.67 5.32
CA GLY A 65 -4.58 1.26 4.95
C GLY A 65 -3.39 0.49 5.53
N VAL A 66 -3.63 -0.75 5.96
CA VAL A 66 -2.59 -1.66 6.49
C VAL A 66 -2.33 -2.79 5.52
N LYS A 67 -1.06 -3.12 5.31
CA LYS A 67 -0.60 -4.09 4.31
C LYS A 67 0.57 -4.93 4.82
N PRO A 68 0.76 -6.16 4.31
CA PRO A 68 1.96 -6.95 4.61
C PRO A 68 3.27 -6.22 4.29
N VAL A 69 3.33 -5.43 3.22
CA VAL A 69 4.52 -4.68 2.84
C VAL A 69 4.94 -3.63 3.89
N ASP A 70 4.00 -3.09 4.66
CA ASP A 70 4.30 -2.15 5.75
C ASP A 70 5.18 -2.84 6.81
N GLY A 71 4.85 -4.09 7.15
CA GLY A 71 5.64 -4.93 8.04
C GLY A 71 7.01 -5.32 7.44
N MET A 72 7.07 -5.60 6.13
CA MET A 72 8.31 -5.91 5.43
C MET A 72 9.29 -4.72 5.44
N ILE A 73 8.77 -3.50 5.21
CA ILE A 73 9.59 -2.27 5.28
C ILE A 73 10.07 -2.03 6.70
N ARG A 74 9.17 -2.13 7.69
CA ARG A 74 9.51 -2.02 9.11
C ARG A 74 10.57 -3.03 9.54
N ALA A 75 10.50 -4.27 9.03
CA ALA A 75 11.49 -5.32 9.31
C ALA A 75 12.82 -5.14 8.55
N GLY A 76 12.96 -4.12 7.68
CA GLY A 76 14.19 -3.83 6.97
C GLY A 76 14.42 -4.68 5.71
N MET A 77 13.43 -5.39 5.19
CA MET A 77 13.59 -6.21 3.97
C MET A 77 14.03 -5.38 2.76
N PHE A 78 13.69 -4.11 2.71
CA PHE A 78 14.07 -3.18 1.64
C PHE A 78 15.16 -2.19 2.05
N ALA A 79 15.82 -2.37 3.20
CA ALA A 79 16.78 -1.40 3.79
C ALA A 79 17.91 -1.02 2.83
N LYS A 80 18.44 -1.96 2.05
CA LYS A 80 19.52 -1.72 1.09
C LYS A 80 19.14 -0.74 -0.04
N ASN A 81 17.87 -0.68 -0.38
CA ASN A 81 17.31 0.12 -1.48
C ASN A 81 16.42 1.27 -0.99
N SER A 82 16.21 1.37 0.32
CA SER A 82 15.34 2.38 0.94
C SER A 82 16.12 3.64 1.27
N LYS A 83 15.52 4.81 1.01
CA LYS A 83 16.01 6.11 1.49
C LYS A 83 15.42 6.48 2.86
N ASN A 84 14.68 5.56 3.49
CA ASN A 84 14.04 5.81 4.77
C ASN A 84 15.10 6.02 5.86
N ALA A 85 15.06 7.19 6.49
CA ALA A 85 15.85 7.52 7.67
C ALA A 85 14.98 7.34 8.92
N PHE A 86 15.60 6.96 10.03
CA PHE A 86 14.95 6.96 11.33
C PHE A 86 14.99 8.33 12.00
N PRO A 87 13.96 8.72 12.77
CA PRO A 87 12.71 8.00 12.96
C PRO A 87 11.83 8.04 11.71
N MET A 88 11.11 6.95 11.40
CA MET A 88 10.19 6.91 10.28
C MET A 88 8.75 6.63 10.74
N VAL A 89 7.78 7.21 10.04
CA VAL A 89 6.35 6.91 10.19
C VAL A 89 5.93 6.00 9.04
N PRO A 90 5.50 4.75 9.30
CA PRO A 90 5.02 3.86 8.25
C PRO A 90 3.63 4.28 7.74
N GLY A 91 3.04 3.43 6.87
CA GLY A 91 1.74 3.67 6.27
C GLY A 91 1.87 4.40 4.93
N TYR A 92 1.20 3.87 3.90
CA TYR A 92 1.41 4.31 2.52
C TYR A 92 0.10 4.53 1.77
N ASP A 93 -1.04 4.11 2.33
CA ASP A 93 -2.38 4.45 1.86
C ASP A 93 -3.06 5.32 2.90
N ILE A 94 -3.61 6.44 2.46
CA ILE A 94 -4.35 7.35 3.32
C ILE A 94 -5.68 7.76 2.68
N ALA A 95 -6.64 8.11 3.52
CA ALA A 95 -7.82 8.88 3.13
C ALA A 95 -8.05 9.96 4.19
N GLY A 96 -8.35 11.16 3.74
CA GLY A 96 -8.48 12.30 4.64
C GLY A 96 -8.95 13.56 3.95
N ILE A 97 -8.75 14.67 4.62
CA ILE A 97 -9.15 16.01 4.17
C ILE A 97 -7.91 16.84 3.90
N VAL A 98 -7.88 17.55 2.79
CA VAL A 98 -6.84 18.54 2.49
C VAL A 98 -6.86 19.62 3.56
N GLU A 99 -5.78 19.75 4.29
CA GLU A 99 -5.59 20.76 5.33
C GLU A 99 -4.93 22.02 4.77
N GLU A 100 -3.88 21.81 3.94
CA GLU A 100 -3.10 22.89 3.35
C GLU A 100 -2.52 22.42 2.00
N THR A 101 -2.33 23.36 1.07
CA THR A 101 -1.71 23.09 -0.25
C THR A 101 -0.51 23.98 -0.43
N GLY A 102 0.56 23.41 -1.01
CA GLY A 102 1.71 24.17 -1.48
C GLY A 102 1.35 25.09 -2.65
N ALA A 103 2.18 26.11 -2.88
CA ALA A 103 1.90 27.19 -3.83
C ALA A 103 1.78 26.77 -5.31
N LYS A 104 2.25 25.55 -5.65
CA LYS A 104 2.17 24.99 -7.01
C LYS A 104 0.98 24.04 -7.21
N ILE A 105 0.17 23.84 -6.17
CA ILE A 105 -1.03 22.98 -6.21
C ILE A 105 -2.24 23.84 -6.55
N ASP A 106 -2.82 23.59 -7.71
CA ASP A 106 -4.05 24.27 -8.20
C ASP A 106 -5.27 23.33 -8.28
N LYS A 107 -5.02 22.02 -8.33
CA LYS A 107 -6.07 20.98 -8.51
C LYS A 107 -6.87 20.70 -7.23
N TYR A 108 -6.32 21.00 -6.07
CA TYR A 108 -6.91 20.70 -4.75
C TYR A 108 -6.94 21.95 -3.88
N LYS A 109 -7.92 21.99 -2.95
CA LYS A 109 -8.07 23.06 -1.97
C LYS A 109 -8.39 22.52 -0.57
N THR A 110 -8.12 23.31 0.45
CA THR A 110 -8.50 23.01 1.83
C THR A 110 -9.97 22.61 1.92
N GLY A 111 -10.24 21.51 2.62
CA GLY A 111 -11.56 20.92 2.79
C GLY A 111 -11.90 19.82 1.78
N ASP A 112 -11.12 19.63 0.72
CA ASP A 112 -11.37 18.54 -0.24
C ASP A 112 -11.13 17.17 0.41
N ALA A 113 -12.07 16.24 0.18
CA ALA A 113 -11.92 14.85 0.61
C ALA A 113 -11.08 14.08 -0.42
N VAL A 114 -9.96 13.55 0.01
CA VAL A 114 -8.96 12.90 -0.86
C VAL A 114 -8.53 11.54 -0.33
N TYR A 115 -7.91 10.76 -1.21
CA TYR A 115 -7.23 9.53 -0.87
C TYR A 115 -5.97 9.38 -1.72
N ALA A 116 -4.96 8.64 -1.23
CA ALA A 116 -3.66 8.58 -1.88
C ALA A 116 -2.89 7.30 -1.56
N TYR A 117 -2.09 6.88 -2.53
CA TYR A 117 -0.92 6.03 -2.30
C TYR A 117 0.32 6.92 -2.32
N ILE A 118 0.92 7.15 -1.15
CA ILE A 118 2.03 8.12 -0.97
C ILE A 118 3.42 7.52 -1.21
N GLY A 119 3.50 6.40 -1.92
CA GLY A 119 4.74 5.75 -2.31
C GLY A 119 5.53 5.10 -1.17
N LEU A 120 6.11 3.92 -1.41
CA LEU A 120 6.81 3.13 -0.40
C LEU A 120 8.11 3.79 0.15
N ASN A 121 8.68 4.74 -0.57
CA ASN A 121 9.91 5.44 -0.16
C ASN A 121 9.64 6.68 0.71
N LYS A 122 8.39 7.06 0.94
CA LYS A 122 7.99 8.25 1.67
C LYS A 122 7.37 7.89 3.02
N GLY A 123 6.31 7.09 3.01
CA GLY A 123 5.57 6.76 4.22
C GLY A 123 4.85 7.97 4.83
N GLY A 124 4.42 7.83 6.08
CA GLY A 124 3.77 8.92 6.84
C GLY A 124 2.29 8.73 7.09
N GLY A 125 1.67 7.66 6.55
CA GLY A 125 0.23 7.47 6.65
C GLY A 125 -0.28 7.07 8.04
N TYR A 126 0.56 6.51 8.90
CA TYR A 126 0.18 6.15 10.27
C TYR A 126 0.33 7.33 11.22
N ALA A 127 -0.26 8.46 10.88
CA ALA A 127 -0.20 9.72 11.63
C ALA A 127 -1.45 10.55 11.38
N GLU A 128 -1.68 11.56 12.23
CA GLU A 128 -2.79 12.50 12.07
C GLU A 128 -2.66 13.38 10.83
N TYR A 129 -1.43 13.59 10.35
CA TYR A 129 -1.15 14.37 9.13
C TYR A 129 -0.10 13.66 8.29
N ALA A 130 -0.29 13.70 6.98
CA ALA A 130 0.67 13.19 6.01
C ALA A 130 0.78 14.15 4.82
N VAL A 131 1.93 14.17 4.15
CA VAL A 131 2.13 14.95 2.92
C VAL A 131 2.11 14.04 1.70
N ALA A 132 1.47 14.49 0.64
CA ALA A 132 1.42 13.82 -0.66
C ALA A 132 1.61 14.82 -1.78
N THR A 133 2.05 14.37 -2.95
CA THR A 133 2.08 15.20 -4.17
C THR A 133 0.77 15.07 -4.94
N ASP A 134 0.50 15.97 -5.87
CA ASP A 134 -0.68 15.90 -6.75
C ASP A 134 -0.72 14.64 -7.63
N LYS A 135 0.44 14.02 -7.87
CA LYS A 135 0.57 12.75 -8.62
C LYS A 135 0.21 11.51 -7.79
N GLU A 136 0.17 11.64 -6.48
CA GLU A 136 -0.16 10.59 -5.53
C GLU A 136 -1.64 10.63 -5.08
N VAL A 137 -2.29 11.79 -5.23
CA VAL A 137 -3.61 12.10 -4.67
C VAL A 137 -4.69 12.05 -5.73
N SER A 138 -5.87 11.53 -5.36
CA SER A 138 -7.11 11.71 -6.12
C SER A 138 -8.27 12.08 -5.19
N GLN A 139 -9.36 12.60 -5.77
CA GLN A 139 -10.61 12.84 -5.04
C GLN A 139 -11.16 11.52 -4.50
N LYS A 140 -11.49 11.50 -3.21
CA LYS A 140 -12.09 10.33 -2.58
C LYS A 140 -13.40 9.96 -3.27
N PRO A 141 -13.66 8.66 -3.59
CA PRO A 141 -14.97 8.23 -4.08
C PRO A 141 -16.08 8.72 -3.15
N LYS A 142 -17.12 9.34 -3.72
CA LYS A 142 -18.25 9.91 -2.95
C LYS A 142 -19.05 8.84 -2.20
N SER A 143 -19.09 7.64 -2.76
CA SER A 143 -19.82 6.49 -2.22
C SER A 143 -19.14 5.78 -1.06
N LEU A 144 -17.86 6.09 -0.76
CA LEU A 144 -17.09 5.41 0.28
C LEU A 144 -16.97 6.24 1.56
N SER A 145 -16.92 5.57 2.71
CA SER A 145 -16.36 6.12 3.94
C SER A 145 -14.86 6.39 3.80
N PHE A 146 -14.23 7.07 4.76
CA PHE A 146 -12.77 7.27 4.73
C PHE A 146 -12.02 5.96 4.99
N GLU A 147 -12.53 5.09 5.84
CA GLU A 147 -11.97 3.76 6.11
C GLU A 147 -11.98 2.89 4.85
N GLU A 148 -13.10 2.87 4.12
CA GLU A 148 -13.17 2.19 2.84
C GLU A 148 -12.23 2.80 1.81
N ALA A 149 -12.16 4.13 1.73
CA ALA A 149 -11.28 4.83 0.79
C ALA A 149 -9.79 4.56 1.08
N ALA A 150 -9.36 4.53 2.34
CA ALA A 150 -7.99 4.18 2.72
C ALA A 150 -7.60 2.74 2.39
N ALA A 151 -8.58 1.87 2.14
CA ALA A 151 -8.35 0.48 1.75
C ALA A 151 -8.05 0.31 0.24
N VAL A 152 -8.15 1.38 -0.56
CA VAL A 152 -8.14 1.30 -2.02
C VAL A 152 -6.77 1.52 -2.66
N PRO A 153 -6.02 2.62 -2.40
CA PRO A 153 -5.06 3.16 -3.37
C PRO A 153 -4.03 2.16 -3.85
N LEU A 154 -3.09 1.72 -3.03
CA LEU A 154 -2.00 0.83 -3.46
C LEU A 154 -2.52 -0.46 -4.11
N VAL A 155 -3.53 -1.12 -3.52
CA VAL A 155 -3.96 -2.43 -4.01
C VAL A 155 -4.76 -2.33 -5.31
N ALA A 156 -5.51 -1.26 -5.50
CA ALA A 156 -6.26 -1.03 -6.73
C ALA A 156 -5.36 -0.58 -7.87
N GLU A 157 -4.39 0.32 -7.61
CA GLU A 157 -3.35 0.70 -8.57
C GLU A 157 -2.46 -0.50 -8.92
N THR A 158 -2.12 -1.37 -7.94
CA THR A 158 -1.41 -2.61 -8.22
C THR A 158 -2.19 -3.51 -9.19
N ALA A 159 -3.48 -3.70 -8.94
CA ALA A 159 -4.33 -4.50 -9.82
C ALA A 159 -4.44 -3.88 -11.21
N TRP A 160 -4.62 -2.56 -11.30
CA TRP A 160 -4.68 -1.82 -12.56
C TRP A 160 -3.39 -1.96 -13.36
N GLN A 161 -2.27 -1.56 -12.78
CA GLN A 161 -0.96 -1.58 -13.46
C GLN A 161 -0.54 -3.00 -13.86
N ALA A 162 -0.80 -4.00 -13.01
CA ALA A 162 -0.49 -5.39 -13.35
C ALA A 162 -1.30 -5.87 -14.57
N LEU A 163 -2.60 -5.62 -14.61
CA LEU A 163 -3.48 -6.11 -15.65
C LEU A 163 -3.39 -5.30 -16.96
N PHE A 164 -3.38 -3.96 -16.84
CA PHE A 164 -3.54 -3.11 -18.04
C PHE A 164 -2.24 -2.50 -18.50
N ASP A 165 -1.31 -2.11 -17.61
CA ASP A 165 -0.04 -1.51 -18.02
C ASP A 165 1.00 -2.56 -18.35
N ALA A 166 1.15 -3.59 -17.52
CA ALA A 166 2.13 -4.65 -17.75
C ALA A 166 1.60 -5.72 -18.71
N ALA A 167 0.48 -6.34 -18.39
CA ALA A 167 -0.06 -7.47 -19.15
C ALA A 167 -0.86 -7.06 -20.40
N LYS A 168 -1.31 -5.77 -20.49
CA LYS A 168 -2.13 -5.25 -21.59
C LYS A 168 -3.42 -6.05 -21.82
N LEU A 169 -4.05 -6.47 -20.71
CA LEU A 169 -5.31 -7.19 -20.74
C LEU A 169 -6.40 -6.38 -21.45
N SER A 170 -7.13 -7.01 -22.34
CA SER A 170 -8.17 -6.39 -23.15
C SER A 170 -9.51 -7.08 -22.99
N ALA A 171 -10.60 -6.41 -23.36
CA ALA A 171 -11.95 -6.99 -23.34
C ALA A 171 -12.02 -8.29 -24.14
N GLY A 172 -12.74 -9.27 -23.63
CA GLY A 172 -12.88 -10.60 -24.22
C GLY A 172 -11.75 -11.58 -23.91
N GLN A 173 -10.60 -11.11 -23.41
CA GLN A 173 -9.50 -11.96 -22.98
C GLN A 173 -9.81 -12.63 -21.62
N THR A 174 -9.09 -13.73 -21.34
CA THR A 174 -9.23 -14.48 -20.10
C THR A 174 -8.01 -14.25 -19.20
N VAL A 175 -8.27 -13.89 -17.95
CA VAL A 175 -7.23 -13.78 -16.91
C VAL A 175 -7.44 -14.78 -15.79
N LEU A 176 -6.36 -15.45 -15.37
CA LEU A 176 -6.30 -16.23 -14.13
C LEU A 176 -5.66 -15.37 -13.03
N ILE A 177 -6.37 -15.18 -11.92
CA ILE A 177 -5.91 -14.40 -10.77
C ILE A 177 -5.71 -15.33 -9.58
N HIS A 178 -4.48 -15.50 -9.15
CA HIS A 178 -4.15 -16.22 -7.93
C HIS A 178 -4.26 -15.31 -6.71
N GLY A 179 -4.78 -15.86 -5.59
CA GLY A 179 -5.02 -15.08 -4.37
C GLY A 179 -6.21 -14.11 -4.48
N GLY A 180 -7.28 -14.53 -5.17
CA GLY A 180 -8.44 -13.69 -5.49
C GLY A 180 -9.18 -13.08 -4.30
N SER A 181 -9.06 -13.64 -3.09
CA SER A 181 -9.69 -13.12 -1.87
C SER A 181 -8.84 -12.11 -1.09
N GLY A 182 -7.59 -11.92 -1.48
CA GLY A 182 -6.67 -10.97 -0.87
C GLY A 182 -6.93 -9.52 -1.30
N GLY A 183 -6.20 -8.57 -0.70
CA GLY A 183 -6.38 -7.14 -0.96
C GLY A 183 -6.31 -6.80 -2.44
N VAL A 184 -5.25 -7.20 -3.16
CA VAL A 184 -5.10 -6.93 -4.60
C VAL A 184 -6.08 -7.77 -5.43
N GLY A 185 -6.25 -9.06 -5.10
CA GLY A 185 -7.09 -9.98 -5.86
C GLY A 185 -8.55 -9.53 -5.93
N THR A 186 -9.10 -8.98 -4.84
CA THR A 186 -10.49 -8.48 -4.81
C THR A 186 -10.72 -7.32 -5.78
N PHE A 187 -9.74 -6.44 -5.94
CA PHE A 187 -9.79 -5.36 -6.94
C PHE A 187 -9.54 -5.88 -8.35
N ALA A 188 -8.56 -6.76 -8.53
CA ALA A 188 -8.20 -7.31 -9.84
C ALA A 188 -9.38 -8.01 -10.51
N ILE A 189 -10.12 -8.85 -9.77
CA ILE A 189 -11.33 -9.51 -10.28
C ILE A 189 -12.34 -8.49 -10.79
N GLN A 190 -12.70 -7.50 -9.97
CA GLN A 190 -13.75 -6.55 -10.27
C GLN A 190 -13.37 -5.59 -11.40
N ILE A 191 -12.14 -5.08 -11.39
CA ILE A 191 -11.64 -4.17 -12.43
C ILE A 191 -11.56 -4.91 -13.78
N ALA A 192 -11.01 -6.13 -13.81
CA ALA A 192 -10.97 -6.93 -15.03
C ALA A 192 -12.39 -7.21 -15.56
N LYS A 193 -13.35 -7.55 -14.71
CA LYS A 193 -14.75 -7.73 -15.10
C LYS A 193 -15.39 -6.45 -15.63
N ALA A 194 -15.16 -5.32 -14.94
CA ALA A 194 -15.71 -4.02 -15.34
C ALA A 194 -15.25 -3.58 -16.74
N LEU A 195 -14.04 -4.04 -17.15
CA LEU A 195 -13.43 -3.76 -18.45
C LEU A 195 -13.62 -4.89 -19.48
N GLY A 196 -14.49 -5.86 -19.18
CA GLY A 196 -14.98 -6.85 -20.13
C GLY A 196 -14.12 -8.12 -20.27
N ALA A 197 -13.21 -8.41 -19.36
CA ALA A 197 -12.44 -9.65 -19.36
C ALA A 197 -13.24 -10.83 -18.78
N LYS A 198 -12.85 -12.05 -19.14
CA LYS A 198 -13.25 -13.27 -18.45
C LYS A 198 -12.28 -13.52 -17.30
N VAL A 199 -12.81 -13.77 -16.10
CA VAL A 199 -12.00 -13.88 -14.88
C VAL A 199 -12.12 -15.27 -14.26
N ILE A 200 -11.00 -15.94 -14.12
CA ILE A 200 -10.81 -17.15 -13.33
C ILE A 200 -10.03 -16.73 -12.09
N ALA A 201 -10.47 -17.13 -10.89
CA ALA A 201 -9.76 -16.76 -9.67
C ALA A 201 -9.61 -17.94 -8.72
N THR A 202 -8.48 -17.99 -7.99
CA THR A 202 -8.23 -19.02 -6.98
C THR A 202 -8.31 -18.44 -5.57
N ALA A 203 -8.93 -19.19 -4.65
CA ALA A 203 -8.95 -18.92 -3.22
C ALA A 203 -9.22 -20.22 -2.45
N SER A 204 -9.13 -20.18 -1.10
CA SER A 204 -9.53 -21.30 -0.24
C SER A 204 -11.03 -21.50 -0.24
N THR A 205 -11.48 -22.68 0.27
CA THR A 205 -12.91 -23.04 0.38
C THR A 205 -13.77 -21.95 0.99
N ALA A 206 -13.31 -21.31 2.07
CA ALA A 206 -14.07 -20.27 2.80
C ALA A 206 -14.31 -19.00 1.96
N ASN A 207 -13.59 -18.81 0.86
CA ASN A 207 -13.63 -17.60 0.04
C ASN A 207 -14.27 -17.82 -1.34
N GLN A 208 -14.78 -19.01 -1.66
CA GLN A 208 -15.34 -19.31 -2.99
C GLN A 208 -16.55 -18.42 -3.32
N ASP A 209 -17.45 -18.23 -2.36
CA ASP A 209 -18.62 -17.36 -2.56
C ASP A 209 -18.24 -15.89 -2.73
N LEU A 210 -17.16 -15.45 -2.06
CA LEU A 210 -16.62 -14.11 -2.27
C LEU A 210 -16.17 -13.92 -3.73
N LEU A 211 -15.38 -14.86 -4.29
CA LEU A 211 -14.92 -14.75 -5.67
C LEU A 211 -16.09 -14.60 -6.66
N LYS A 212 -17.15 -15.39 -6.48
CA LYS A 212 -18.37 -15.30 -7.31
C LYS A 212 -19.06 -13.95 -7.16
N GLN A 213 -19.23 -13.47 -5.91
CA GLN A 213 -19.82 -12.14 -5.62
C GLN A 213 -19.02 -10.98 -6.23
N LEU A 214 -17.70 -11.12 -6.36
CA LEU A 214 -16.82 -10.15 -7.00
C LEU A 214 -16.85 -10.24 -8.54
N GLY A 215 -17.54 -11.24 -9.10
CA GLY A 215 -17.73 -11.39 -10.53
C GLY A 215 -16.75 -12.35 -11.22
N ALA A 216 -16.03 -13.21 -10.48
CA ALA A 216 -15.25 -14.27 -11.12
C ALA A 216 -16.18 -15.22 -11.89
N ASP A 217 -15.88 -15.47 -13.17
CA ASP A 217 -16.63 -16.41 -14.01
C ASP A 217 -16.40 -17.86 -13.56
N VAL A 218 -15.15 -18.13 -13.08
CA VAL A 218 -14.78 -19.42 -12.51
C VAL A 218 -14.04 -19.17 -11.20
N ALA A 219 -14.54 -19.78 -10.12
CA ALA A 219 -13.89 -19.75 -8.80
C ALA A 219 -13.30 -21.14 -8.50
N ILE A 220 -12.00 -21.22 -8.27
CA ILE A 220 -11.26 -22.47 -8.04
C ILE A 220 -10.83 -22.54 -6.59
N ASP A 221 -11.23 -23.60 -5.91
CA ASP A 221 -10.79 -23.94 -4.56
C ASP A 221 -9.46 -24.68 -4.62
N TYR A 222 -8.36 -23.96 -4.42
CA TYR A 222 -7.00 -24.52 -4.49
C TYR A 222 -6.73 -25.58 -3.40
N THR A 223 -7.57 -25.66 -2.37
CA THR A 223 -7.45 -26.67 -1.31
C THR A 223 -8.01 -28.05 -1.74
N LYS A 224 -8.82 -28.08 -2.80
CA LYS A 224 -9.51 -29.28 -3.31
C LYS A 224 -9.17 -29.65 -4.73
N GLN A 225 -8.70 -28.66 -5.52
CA GLN A 225 -8.52 -28.80 -6.96
C GLN A 225 -7.21 -28.18 -7.39
N LYS A 226 -6.56 -28.80 -8.34
CA LYS A 226 -5.41 -28.20 -9.03
C LYS A 226 -5.93 -27.31 -10.14
N PHE A 227 -5.57 -26.05 -10.15
CA PHE A 227 -6.04 -25.11 -11.16
C PHE A 227 -5.60 -25.49 -12.57
N GLU A 228 -4.41 -26.10 -12.71
CA GLU A 228 -3.86 -26.55 -13.98
C GLU A 228 -4.64 -27.71 -14.63
N ASP A 229 -5.50 -28.42 -13.90
CA ASP A 229 -6.39 -29.43 -14.45
C ASP A 229 -7.65 -28.79 -15.08
N ILE A 230 -8.00 -27.57 -14.66
CA ILE A 230 -9.23 -26.85 -15.03
C ILE A 230 -8.94 -25.77 -16.06
N VAL A 231 -7.82 -25.05 -15.90
CA VAL A 231 -7.46 -23.85 -16.65
C VAL A 231 -6.51 -24.20 -17.79
N LYS A 232 -6.83 -23.73 -19.01
CA LYS A 232 -5.96 -23.86 -20.19
C LYS A 232 -6.03 -22.58 -21.02
N ASP A 233 -4.95 -22.26 -21.69
CA ASP A 233 -4.86 -21.22 -22.72
C ASP A 233 -5.38 -19.84 -22.30
N VAL A 234 -5.10 -19.42 -21.04
CA VAL A 234 -5.44 -18.07 -20.59
C VAL A 234 -4.51 -17.02 -21.22
N ASP A 235 -5.04 -15.83 -21.46
CA ASP A 235 -4.26 -14.72 -22.01
C ASP A 235 -3.26 -14.17 -21.01
N VAL A 236 -3.69 -14.07 -19.74
CA VAL A 236 -2.93 -13.47 -18.65
C VAL A 236 -3.03 -14.32 -17.38
N VAL A 237 -1.92 -14.45 -16.67
CA VAL A 237 -1.89 -14.87 -15.28
C VAL A 237 -1.42 -13.70 -14.44
N MET A 238 -2.19 -13.36 -13.42
CA MET A 238 -1.78 -12.44 -12.35
C MET A 238 -1.51 -13.25 -11.09
N ASP A 239 -0.25 -13.29 -10.70
CA ASP A 239 0.21 -14.06 -9.54
C ASP A 239 0.48 -13.13 -8.35
N THR A 240 -0.22 -13.41 -7.23
CA THR A 240 -0.01 -12.75 -5.93
C THR A 240 0.46 -13.71 -4.84
N VAL A 241 0.82 -14.94 -5.22
CA VAL A 241 1.14 -16.05 -4.30
C VAL A 241 2.61 -16.46 -4.41
N GLY A 242 3.12 -16.63 -5.63
CA GLY A 242 4.51 -17.02 -5.89
C GLY A 242 4.77 -18.53 -5.79
N GLU A 243 6.05 -18.88 -5.58
CA GLU A 243 6.54 -20.25 -5.34
C GLU A 243 5.96 -21.29 -6.30
N ASP A 244 5.46 -22.41 -5.77
CA ASP A 244 4.87 -23.52 -6.53
C ASP A 244 3.67 -23.08 -7.40
N THR A 245 2.88 -22.13 -6.94
CA THR A 245 1.75 -21.58 -7.71
C THR A 245 2.23 -20.91 -8.99
N LEU A 246 3.26 -20.08 -8.91
CA LEU A 246 3.86 -19.45 -10.08
C LEU A 246 4.48 -20.50 -11.02
N ALA A 247 5.21 -21.48 -10.47
CA ALA A 247 5.85 -22.54 -11.25
C ALA A 247 4.85 -23.33 -12.08
N ARG A 248 3.69 -23.68 -11.53
CA ARG A 248 2.61 -24.40 -12.24
C ARG A 248 1.82 -23.53 -13.22
N SER A 249 1.93 -22.20 -13.10
CA SER A 249 1.17 -21.25 -13.92
C SER A 249 1.72 -21.12 -15.34
N TYR A 250 2.99 -21.42 -15.59
CA TYR A 250 3.57 -21.31 -16.96
C TYR A 250 2.82 -22.17 -17.97
N GLY A 251 2.41 -23.38 -17.58
CA GLY A 251 1.76 -24.35 -18.46
C GLY A 251 0.29 -24.05 -18.80
N VAL A 252 -0.34 -23.07 -18.15
CA VAL A 252 -1.75 -22.72 -18.43
C VAL A 252 -1.91 -21.46 -19.27
N VAL A 253 -0.82 -20.74 -19.53
CA VAL A 253 -0.83 -19.52 -20.35
C VAL A 253 -0.71 -19.91 -21.82
N LYS A 254 -1.51 -19.32 -22.68
CA LYS A 254 -1.45 -19.53 -24.13
C LYS A 254 -0.14 -18.98 -24.71
N LYS A 255 0.33 -19.52 -25.82
CA LYS A 255 1.50 -18.99 -26.53
C LYS A 255 1.32 -17.48 -26.84
N GLY A 256 2.33 -16.68 -26.53
CA GLY A 256 2.28 -15.22 -26.65
C GLY A 256 1.57 -14.48 -25.51
N GLY A 257 0.96 -15.23 -24.56
CA GLY A 257 0.33 -14.66 -23.38
C GLY A 257 1.33 -14.08 -22.37
N PHE A 258 0.85 -13.68 -21.19
CA PHE A 258 1.64 -12.93 -20.23
C PHE A 258 1.45 -13.43 -18.79
N ILE A 259 2.54 -13.49 -18.01
CA ILE A 259 2.50 -13.66 -16.55
C ILE A 259 3.00 -12.38 -15.89
N VAL A 260 2.21 -11.80 -14.99
CA VAL A 260 2.65 -10.76 -14.08
C VAL A 260 2.65 -11.31 -12.66
N SER A 261 3.78 -11.19 -11.95
CA SER A 261 3.88 -11.59 -10.55
C SER A 261 4.25 -10.40 -9.67
N LEU A 262 3.54 -10.28 -8.54
CA LEU A 262 3.75 -9.23 -7.53
C LEU A 262 4.77 -9.64 -6.48
N VAL A 263 5.10 -10.92 -6.39
CA VAL A 263 5.87 -11.50 -5.28
C VAL A 263 7.17 -12.17 -5.73
N ALA A 264 7.31 -12.42 -7.03
CA ALA A 264 8.50 -13.08 -7.59
C ALA A 264 8.83 -12.54 -8.99
N ARG A 265 10.05 -12.77 -9.45
CA ARG A 265 10.41 -12.58 -10.84
C ARG A 265 10.12 -13.89 -11.59
N PRO A 266 9.27 -13.87 -12.63
CA PRO A 266 9.07 -15.05 -13.51
C PRO A 266 10.39 -15.54 -14.08
N ASP A 267 10.56 -16.87 -14.11
CA ASP A 267 11.77 -17.52 -14.61
C ASP A 267 11.87 -17.37 -16.13
N ARG A 268 13.02 -16.88 -16.62
CA ARG A 268 13.23 -16.60 -18.03
C ARG A 268 13.22 -17.87 -18.89
N ALA A 269 13.81 -18.96 -18.40
CA ALA A 269 13.87 -20.21 -19.16
C ALA A 269 12.48 -20.84 -19.31
N GLU A 270 11.64 -20.77 -18.25
CA GLU A 270 10.26 -21.23 -18.32
C GLU A 270 9.42 -20.35 -19.26
N LEU A 271 9.61 -19.02 -19.26
CA LEU A 271 8.94 -18.13 -20.20
C LEU A 271 9.28 -18.47 -21.66
N GLU A 272 10.56 -18.68 -21.96
CA GLU A 272 11.05 -19.06 -23.30
C GLU A 272 10.53 -20.44 -23.72
N LYS A 273 10.57 -21.43 -22.83
CA LYS A 273 10.10 -22.82 -23.05
C LYS A 273 8.60 -22.85 -23.42
N HIS A 274 7.79 -22.04 -22.77
CA HIS A 274 6.35 -21.96 -23.02
C HIS A 274 5.97 -20.94 -24.12
N GLY A 275 6.93 -20.16 -24.63
CA GLY A 275 6.69 -19.15 -25.66
C GLY A 275 5.78 -18.02 -25.18
N ILE A 276 5.91 -17.64 -23.93
CA ILE A 276 5.12 -16.60 -23.26
C ILE A 276 6.02 -15.47 -22.77
N ARG A 277 5.42 -14.37 -22.36
CA ARG A 277 6.11 -13.21 -21.77
C ARG A 277 5.79 -13.13 -20.28
N GLY A 278 6.63 -12.41 -19.54
CA GLY A 278 6.35 -12.18 -18.12
C GLY A 278 7.25 -11.12 -17.52
N ALA A 279 6.76 -10.51 -16.43
CA ALA A 279 7.53 -9.55 -15.67
C ALA A 279 7.15 -9.59 -14.18
N PRO A 280 8.09 -9.26 -13.29
CA PRO A 280 7.72 -8.84 -11.95
C PRO A 280 7.08 -7.46 -12.04
N MET A 281 6.22 -7.13 -11.10
CA MET A 281 5.57 -5.83 -11.07
C MET A 281 5.78 -5.16 -9.70
N SER A 282 6.06 -3.87 -9.73
CA SER A 282 6.07 -2.99 -8.56
C SER A 282 5.23 -1.77 -8.89
N VAL A 283 4.24 -1.51 -8.06
CA VAL A 283 3.31 -0.40 -8.23
C VAL A 283 3.99 0.95 -7.99
N VAL A 284 3.63 1.94 -8.79
CA VAL A 284 4.00 3.34 -8.60
C VAL A 284 2.73 4.18 -8.42
N PRO A 285 2.76 5.23 -7.58
CA PRO A 285 1.62 6.13 -7.43
C PRO A 285 1.23 6.77 -8.77
N ASN A 286 -0.08 6.80 -9.06
CA ASN A 286 -0.61 7.41 -10.28
C ASN A 286 -2.01 7.98 -10.03
N SER A 287 -2.11 9.29 -9.85
CA SER A 287 -3.38 9.96 -9.56
C SER A 287 -4.44 9.83 -10.65
N ASP A 288 -4.03 9.67 -11.91
CA ASP A 288 -4.97 9.51 -13.04
C ASP A 288 -5.60 8.12 -13.02
N GLU A 289 -4.81 7.06 -12.80
CA GLU A 289 -5.33 5.71 -12.61
C GLU A 289 -6.27 5.64 -11.40
N LEU A 290 -5.87 6.27 -10.29
CA LEU A 290 -6.69 6.34 -9.09
C LEU A 290 -8.02 7.08 -9.35
N ALA A 291 -8.03 8.09 -10.22
CA ALA A 291 -9.25 8.77 -10.66
C ALA A 291 -10.17 7.86 -11.51
N GLU A 292 -9.60 7.02 -12.39
CA GLU A 292 -10.40 6.02 -13.14
C GLU A 292 -10.98 4.96 -12.19
N ILE A 293 -10.21 4.52 -11.20
CA ILE A 293 -10.68 3.60 -10.15
C ILE A 293 -11.82 4.25 -9.34
N THR A 294 -11.71 5.56 -9.00
CA THR A 294 -12.80 6.33 -8.37
C THR A 294 -14.10 6.24 -9.17
N LYS A 295 -14.04 6.41 -10.49
CA LYS A 295 -15.22 6.31 -11.37
C LYS A 295 -15.86 4.93 -11.32
N LEU A 296 -15.04 3.86 -11.31
CA LEU A 296 -15.55 2.48 -11.21
C LEU A 296 -16.24 2.22 -9.86
N ILE A 297 -15.68 2.74 -8.78
CA ILE A 297 -16.25 2.62 -7.43
C ILE A 297 -17.57 3.39 -7.33
N ASP A 298 -17.61 4.65 -7.75
CA ASP A 298 -18.83 5.48 -7.70
C ASP A 298 -19.93 4.96 -8.63
N ALA A 299 -19.54 4.30 -9.73
CA ALA A 299 -20.46 3.55 -10.61
C ALA A 299 -20.88 2.19 -10.04
N LYS A 300 -20.47 1.83 -8.81
CA LYS A 300 -20.74 0.56 -8.12
C LYS A 300 -20.25 -0.69 -8.88
N LYS A 301 -19.27 -0.53 -9.77
CA LYS A 301 -18.62 -1.64 -10.49
C LYS A 301 -17.51 -2.28 -9.67
N VAL A 302 -16.98 -1.57 -8.69
CA VAL A 302 -15.96 -2.04 -7.76
C VAL A 302 -16.43 -1.79 -6.33
N LYS A 303 -16.52 -2.86 -5.53
CA LYS A 303 -16.86 -2.84 -4.11
C LYS A 303 -15.60 -2.99 -3.28
N VAL A 304 -15.44 -2.14 -2.28
CA VAL A 304 -14.34 -2.22 -1.32
C VAL A 304 -14.69 -3.17 -0.18
N ILE A 305 -13.76 -4.02 0.21
CA ILE A 305 -13.94 -4.97 1.31
C ILE A 305 -12.94 -4.64 2.41
N VAL A 306 -13.44 -4.07 3.50
CA VAL A 306 -12.70 -3.86 4.74
C VAL A 306 -13.07 -4.97 5.70
N SER A 307 -12.08 -5.78 6.10
CA SER A 307 -12.29 -6.88 7.04
C SER A 307 -12.31 -6.40 8.48
N GLN A 308 -11.48 -5.42 8.79
CA GLN A 308 -11.32 -4.92 10.15
C GLN A 308 -10.74 -3.51 10.16
N ALA A 309 -11.21 -2.70 11.11
CA ALA A 309 -10.66 -1.38 11.43
C ALA A 309 -10.10 -1.41 12.86
N PHE A 310 -8.91 -0.84 13.06
CA PHE A 310 -8.27 -0.68 14.36
C PHE A 310 -8.05 0.82 14.63
N PRO A 311 -8.03 1.27 15.87
CA PRO A 311 -7.54 2.62 16.18
C PRO A 311 -6.04 2.73 15.83
N LEU A 312 -5.57 3.95 15.53
CA LEU A 312 -4.15 4.19 15.19
C LEU A 312 -3.20 3.66 16.28
N SER A 313 -3.56 3.79 17.55
CA SER A 313 -2.78 3.27 18.70
C SER A 313 -2.60 1.74 18.67
N ASP A 314 -3.45 1.01 17.96
CA ASP A 314 -3.41 -0.45 17.83
C ASP A 314 -2.72 -0.93 16.54
N ALA A 315 -1.86 -0.12 15.93
CA ALA A 315 -1.15 -0.44 14.69
C ALA A 315 -0.31 -1.74 14.79
N VAL A 316 0.18 -2.09 15.97
CA VAL A 316 0.85 -3.38 16.24
C VAL A 316 -0.09 -4.53 15.90
N LYS A 317 -1.29 -4.57 16.50
CA LYS A 317 -2.28 -5.62 16.27
C LYS A 317 -2.73 -5.68 14.80
N ALA A 318 -2.88 -4.51 14.17
CA ALA A 318 -3.27 -4.41 12.77
C ALA A 318 -2.20 -5.01 11.84
N GLN A 319 -0.91 -4.74 12.08
CA GLN A 319 0.18 -5.33 11.30
C GLN A 319 0.36 -6.84 11.57
N GLU A 320 0.20 -7.28 12.82
CA GLU A 320 0.19 -8.71 13.16
C GLU A 320 -0.92 -9.45 12.42
N GLN A 321 -2.13 -8.90 12.41
CA GLN A 321 -3.25 -9.47 11.66
C GLN A 321 -2.98 -9.49 10.15
N ALA A 322 -2.39 -8.45 9.58
CA ALA A 322 -2.03 -8.39 8.16
C ALA A 322 -0.95 -9.43 7.80
N ALA A 323 -0.02 -9.70 8.70
CA ALA A 323 1.07 -10.67 8.51
C ALA A 323 0.59 -12.14 8.49
N THR A 324 -0.63 -12.45 8.98
CA THR A 324 -1.16 -13.82 8.95
C THR A 324 -1.39 -14.35 7.52
N GLY A 325 -1.47 -13.48 6.52
CA GLY A 325 -1.76 -13.85 5.12
C GLY A 325 -3.20 -14.30 4.86
N HIS A 326 -4.07 -14.34 5.90
CA HIS A 326 -5.44 -14.84 5.81
C HIS A 326 -6.50 -13.72 5.83
N THR A 327 -6.10 -12.49 5.58
CA THR A 327 -7.03 -11.36 5.55
C THR A 327 -7.91 -11.41 4.31
N ARG A 328 -9.23 -11.35 4.52
CA ARG A 328 -10.23 -11.21 3.45
C ARG A 328 -10.40 -9.72 3.13
N GLY A 329 -9.92 -9.27 1.97
CA GLY A 329 -9.91 -7.84 1.62
C GLY A 329 -8.82 -7.07 2.38
N LYS A 330 -9.18 -5.99 3.08
CA LYS A 330 -8.24 -5.01 3.64
C LYS A 330 -8.46 -4.75 5.13
N ILE A 331 -7.36 -4.40 5.81
CA ILE A 331 -7.32 -3.86 7.18
C ILE A 331 -7.02 -2.38 7.10
N VAL A 332 -7.63 -1.58 7.99
CA VAL A 332 -7.40 -0.13 8.07
C VAL A 332 -7.17 0.32 9.51
N LEU A 333 -6.47 1.44 9.66
CA LEU A 333 -6.37 2.19 10.91
C LEU A 333 -7.34 3.38 10.86
N LYS A 334 -8.15 3.55 11.88
CA LYS A 334 -8.92 4.75 12.14
C LYS A 334 -8.02 5.74 12.88
N VAL A 335 -7.74 6.88 12.25
CA VAL A 335 -6.83 7.89 12.77
C VAL A 335 -7.60 8.99 13.49
N ALA A 336 -8.68 9.49 12.86
CA ALA A 336 -9.52 10.54 13.40
C ALA A 336 -10.99 10.30 13.04
N GLU A 337 -11.88 11.05 13.68
CA GLU A 337 -13.30 11.08 13.29
C GLU A 337 -13.47 11.85 11.98
N ALA A 338 -14.34 11.33 11.12
CA ALA A 338 -14.74 12.02 9.88
C ALA A 338 -15.48 13.33 10.24
N PRO A 339 -15.32 14.40 9.44
CA PRO A 339 -16.17 15.58 9.57
C PRO A 339 -17.65 15.20 9.44
N LYS A 340 -18.47 15.89 10.24
CA LYS A 340 -19.95 15.74 10.17
C LYS A 340 -20.50 16.36 8.90
#